data_9dbe6b80e7b26f3615cbd580f6cb091c
#
_entry.id   9dbe6b80e7b26f3615cbd580f6cb091c
#
_cell.length_a   1.000
_cell.length_b   1.000
_cell.length_c   1.000
_cell.angle_alpha   90.00
_cell.angle_beta   90.00
_cell.angle_gamma   90.00
#
_symmetry.space_group_name_H-M   'P 1'
#
loop_
_entity.id
_entity.type
_entity.pdbx_description
1 polymer ?
#
loop_
_entity_poly.entity_id
_entity_poly.type
_entity_poly.pdbx_seq_one_letter_code
_entity_poly.pdbx_strand_id
1 'polypeptide(L)'
;VLILVSAYSYRLFSMQIVHGASYASKADNNHLKKIPLFALRGTVSDRNGELLAWNTLGNYIYKDTKSSSTEKVSIDDIPMRVYTESEGFSHLLGYVSYPKRDSSGVFWQDEYVGKDGVEKQYQTLLQGVKGERIIAINALHQVEAENVVIYPAHGANITLSIDKGVQ
;
A
#
# COMPACT_ATOMS: atom_id res chain seq x y z
N VAL A 1 -41.48 5.02 38.38
CA VAL A 1 -41.48 5.41 36.94
C VAL A 1 -40.76 6.73 36.73
N LEU A 2 -41.04 7.82 37.45
CA LEU A 2 -40.42 9.13 37.30
C LEU A 2 -38.88 9.10 37.47
N ILE A 3 -38.36 8.37 38.46
CA ILE A 3 -36.92 8.25 38.71
C ILE A 3 -36.21 7.54 37.53
N LEU A 4 -36.82 6.51 36.98
CA LEU A 4 -36.28 5.78 35.82
C LEU A 4 -36.24 6.68 34.58
N VAL A 5 -37.32 7.41 34.31
CA VAL A 5 -37.40 8.35 33.19
C VAL A 5 -36.33 9.45 33.32
N SER A 6 -36.16 10.00 34.52
CA SER A 6 -35.14 11.01 34.80
C SER A 6 -33.71 10.48 34.58
N ALA A 7 -33.42 9.26 35.04
CA ALA A 7 -32.14 8.63 34.85
C ALA A 7 -31.80 8.38 33.36
N TYR A 8 -32.80 7.90 32.60
CA TYR A 8 -32.66 7.71 31.14
C TYR A 8 -32.46 9.04 30.41
N SER A 9 -33.24 10.08 30.76
CA SER A 9 -33.12 11.40 30.16
C SER A 9 -31.73 12.02 30.43
N TYR A 10 -31.23 11.90 31.65
CA TYR A 10 -29.88 12.34 31.98
C TYR A 10 -28.79 11.60 31.17
N ARG A 11 -28.95 10.27 31.02
CA ARG A 11 -27.99 9.46 30.26
C ARG A 11 -28.02 9.80 28.77
N LEU A 12 -29.21 10.00 28.19
CA LEU A 12 -29.34 10.45 26.80
C LEU A 12 -28.71 11.84 26.59
N PHE A 13 -28.97 12.78 27.47
CA PHE A 13 -28.38 14.11 27.43
C PHE A 13 -26.86 14.04 27.50
N SER A 14 -26.30 13.26 28.41
CA SER A 14 -24.85 13.06 28.54
C SER A 14 -24.24 12.47 27.28
N MET A 15 -24.86 11.44 26.67
CA MET A 15 -24.35 10.81 25.46
C MET A 15 -24.45 11.70 24.23
N GLN A 16 -25.56 12.44 24.07
CA GLN A 16 -25.81 13.22 22.85
C GLN A 16 -25.18 14.61 22.90
N ILE A 17 -25.16 15.26 24.05
CA ILE A 17 -24.69 16.64 24.16
C ILE A 17 -23.28 16.70 24.72
N VAL A 18 -23.00 16.04 25.85
CA VAL A 18 -21.68 16.12 26.49
C VAL A 18 -20.62 15.35 25.70
N HIS A 19 -20.98 14.15 25.22
CA HIS A 19 -20.08 13.27 24.50
C HIS A 19 -20.35 13.17 22.99
N GLY A 20 -21.35 13.88 22.48
CA GLY A 20 -21.80 13.81 21.09
C GLY A 20 -20.67 14.07 20.08
N ALA A 21 -19.88 15.11 20.30
CA ALA A 21 -18.73 15.41 19.43
C ALA A 21 -17.67 14.30 19.40
N SER A 22 -17.43 13.64 20.55
CA SER A 22 -16.49 12.51 20.63
C SER A 22 -17.02 11.28 19.88
N TYR A 23 -18.32 11.01 19.97
CA TYR A 23 -18.91 9.90 19.23
C TYR A 23 -19.00 10.18 17.73
N ALA A 24 -19.29 11.42 17.32
CA ALA A 24 -19.25 11.84 15.93
C ALA A 24 -17.84 11.65 15.34
N SER A 25 -16.81 12.14 16.03
CA SER A 25 -15.42 11.97 15.58
C SER A 25 -15.01 10.48 15.48
N LYS A 26 -15.46 9.63 16.40
CA LYS A 26 -15.21 8.18 16.31
C LYS A 26 -15.95 7.55 15.13
N ALA A 27 -17.19 7.97 14.85
CA ALA A 27 -17.94 7.51 13.70
C ALA A 27 -17.25 7.91 12.38
N ASP A 28 -16.79 9.16 12.26
CA ASP A 28 -16.06 9.65 11.10
C ASP A 28 -14.74 8.89 10.90
N ASN A 29 -13.99 8.65 11.98
CA ASN A 29 -12.74 7.88 11.89
C ASN A 29 -12.97 6.41 11.49
N ASN A 30 -14.10 5.81 11.85
CA ASN A 30 -14.47 4.46 11.41
C ASN A 30 -14.96 4.42 9.97
N HIS A 31 -15.52 5.52 9.47
CA HIS A 31 -16.03 5.66 8.11
C HIS A 31 -14.91 5.94 7.10
N LEU A 32 -13.84 6.61 7.52
CA LEU A 32 -12.71 6.98 6.66
C LEU A 32 -11.56 5.99 6.81
N LYS A 33 -11.13 5.43 5.69
CA LYS A 33 -9.99 4.50 5.63
C LYS A 33 -8.87 5.10 4.81
N LYS A 34 -7.67 5.14 5.38
CA LYS A 34 -6.47 5.57 4.69
C LYS A 34 -5.83 4.39 4.00
N ILE A 35 -5.59 4.51 2.71
CA ILE A 35 -4.97 3.49 1.88
C ILE A 35 -3.69 4.07 1.26
N PRO A 36 -2.53 3.41 1.41
CA PRO A 36 -1.32 3.85 0.75
C PRO A 36 -1.43 3.69 -0.77
N LEU A 37 -0.98 4.69 -1.52
CA LEU A 37 -0.76 4.60 -2.96
C LEU A 37 0.72 4.31 -3.20
N PHE A 38 1.01 3.18 -3.83
CA PHE A 38 2.38 2.77 -4.07
C PHE A 38 3.00 3.56 -5.22
N ALA A 39 4.19 4.13 -4.98
CA ALA A 39 4.98 4.75 -6.03
C ALA A 39 5.56 3.67 -6.95
N LEU A 40 5.69 3.98 -8.24
CA LEU A 40 6.49 3.17 -9.14
C LEU A 40 7.96 3.29 -8.73
N ARG A 41 8.62 2.15 -8.57
CA ARG A 41 10.03 2.09 -8.29
C ARG A 41 10.82 2.48 -9.55
N GLY A 42 11.91 3.23 -9.40
CA GLY A 42 12.76 3.63 -10.52
C GLY A 42 13.24 2.43 -11.35
N THR A 43 13.39 2.60 -12.64
CA THR A 43 13.92 1.56 -13.53
C THR A 43 15.43 1.46 -13.41
N VAL A 44 15.96 0.27 -13.67
CA VAL A 44 17.39 0.04 -13.80
C VAL A 44 17.67 -0.36 -15.25
N SER A 45 18.58 0.35 -15.90
CA SER A 45 19.01 0.09 -17.28
C SER A 45 20.52 -0.14 -17.35
N ASP A 46 20.96 -0.76 -18.43
CA ASP A 46 22.37 -0.85 -18.81
C ASP A 46 22.86 0.46 -19.45
N ARG A 47 24.16 0.49 -19.87
CA ARG A 47 24.75 1.65 -20.54
C ARG A 47 24.11 2.01 -21.88
N ASN A 48 23.47 1.05 -22.54
CA ASN A 48 22.82 1.21 -23.84
C ASN A 48 21.35 1.61 -23.69
N GLY A 49 20.82 1.70 -22.45
CA GLY A 49 19.42 2.00 -22.16
C GLY A 49 18.50 0.78 -22.14
N GLU A 50 19.05 -0.45 -22.27
CA GLU A 50 18.23 -1.66 -22.15
C GLU A 50 17.80 -1.90 -20.71
N LEU A 51 16.54 -2.24 -20.53
CA LEU A 51 15.95 -2.45 -19.20
C LEU A 51 16.49 -3.75 -18.58
N LEU A 52 16.99 -3.61 -17.36
CA LEU A 52 17.43 -4.70 -16.50
C LEU A 52 16.41 -4.99 -15.38
N ALA A 53 15.80 -3.93 -14.84
CA ALA A 53 14.68 -4.05 -13.89
C ALA A 53 13.67 -2.93 -14.13
N TRP A 54 12.38 -3.30 -14.20
CA TRP A 54 11.27 -2.39 -14.47
C TRP A 54 10.03 -2.77 -13.67
N ASN A 55 8.97 -1.98 -13.77
CA ASN A 55 7.70 -2.26 -13.11
C ASN A 55 6.64 -2.64 -14.15
N THR A 56 5.79 -3.58 -13.79
CA THR A 56 4.57 -3.88 -14.52
C THR A 56 3.38 -3.74 -13.57
N LEU A 57 2.24 -3.33 -14.11
CA LEU A 57 0.99 -3.36 -13.36
C LEU A 57 0.53 -4.81 -13.31
N GLY A 58 0.46 -5.36 -12.13
CA GLY A 58 0.06 -6.74 -11.89
C GLY A 58 -0.97 -6.82 -10.78
N ASN A 59 -1.91 -7.75 -10.93
CA ASN A 59 -2.84 -8.08 -9.87
C ASN A 59 -2.14 -9.02 -8.90
N TYR A 60 -1.78 -8.52 -7.73
CA TYR A 60 -1.23 -9.37 -6.67
C TYR A 60 -2.40 -10.09 -5.97
N ILE A 61 -2.50 -11.40 -6.17
CA ILE A 61 -3.48 -12.23 -5.47
C ILE A 61 -2.84 -12.67 -4.15
N TYR A 62 -3.26 -12.08 -3.04
CA TYR A 62 -2.92 -12.61 -1.72
C TYR A 62 -3.68 -13.93 -1.52
N LYS A 63 -2.95 -15.03 -1.48
CA LYS A 63 -3.52 -16.31 -1.08
C LYS A 63 -3.56 -16.34 0.45
N ASP A 64 -4.73 -16.12 1.02
CA ASP A 64 -4.94 -16.33 2.44
C ASP A 64 -4.87 -17.83 2.75
N THR A 65 -3.89 -18.23 3.55
CA THR A 65 -3.57 -19.65 3.82
C THR A 65 -4.62 -20.33 4.71
N LYS A 66 -5.62 -19.61 5.19
CA LYS A 66 -6.64 -20.10 6.14
C LYS A 66 -8.06 -20.22 5.59
N SER A 67 -8.33 -19.68 4.42
CA SER A 67 -9.65 -19.79 3.80
C SER A 67 -9.58 -20.54 2.48
N SER A 68 -10.33 -21.62 2.38
CA SER A 68 -10.50 -22.40 1.15
C SER A 68 -11.40 -21.71 0.11
N SER A 69 -11.84 -20.50 0.38
CA SER A 69 -12.61 -19.67 -0.55
C SER A 69 -11.67 -18.71 -1.27
N THR A 70 -11.67 -18.78 -2.58
CA THR A 70 -11.01 -17.83 -3.47
C THR A 70 -11.76 -16.50 -3.40
N GLU A 71 -11.64 -15.81 -2.28
CA GLU A 71 -12.12 -14.45 -2.18
C GLU A 71 -11.16 -13.57 -2.98
N LYS A 72 -11.67 -13.00 -4.07
CA LYS A 72 -10.99 -11.94 -4.81
C LYS A 72 -10.90 -10.73 -3.89
N VAL A 73 -9.91 -10.77 -3.00
CA VAL A 73 -9.58 -9.62 -2.19
C VAL A 73 -9.12 -8.51 -3.13
N SER A 74 -9.85 -7.43 -3.06
CA SER A 74 -9.62 -6.10 -3.59
C SER A 74 -8.18 -5.89 -4.08
N ILE A 75 -8.08 -5.72 -5.38
CA ILE A 75 -6.87 -5.43 -6.13
C ILE A 75 -6.38 -4.05 -5.68
N ASP A 76 -5.45 -4.03 -4.75
CA ASP A 76 -4.59 -2.88 -4.65
C ASP A 76 -3.60 -3.00 -5.80
N ASP A 77 -3.55 -2.00 -6.66
CA ASP A 77 -2.62 -1.92 -7.78
C ASP A 77 -1.18 -1.78 -7.24
N ILE A 78 -0.64 -2.89 -6.73
CA ILE A 78 0.75 -2.96 -6.28
C ILE A 78 1.60 -3.21 -7.53
N PRO A 79 2.43 -2.25 -7.96
CA PRO A 79 3.30 -2.45 -9.11
C PRO A 79 4.24 -3.63 -8.89
N MET A 80 4.27 -4.57 -9.82
CA MET A 80 5.17 -5.71 -9.74
C MET A 80 6.53 -5.37 -10.32
N ARG A 81 7.61 -5.76 -9.63
CA ARG A 81 8.97 -5.61 -10.10
C ARG A 81 9.35 -6.78 -10.98
N VAL A 82 9.81 -6.50 -12.20
CA VAL A 82 10.25 -7.49 -13.18
C VAL A 82 11.75 -7.27 -13.43
N TYR A 83 12.46 -8.37 -13.60
CA TYR A 83 13.90 -8.40 -13.88
C TYR A 83 14.15 -9.09 -15.21
N THR A 84 15.28 -8.72 -15.84
CA THR A 84 15.75 -9.43 -17.04
C THR A 84 16.05 -10.89 -16.73
N GLU A 85 15.73 -11.77 -17.65
CA GLU A 85 16.00 -13.21 -17.53
C GLU A 85 17.44 -13.60 -17.95
N SER A 86 18.28 -12.63 -18.34
CA SER A 86 19.67 -12.88 -18.72
C SER A 86 20.46 -13.45 -17.56
N GLU A 87 21.29 -14.45 -17.83
CA GLU A 87 22.12 -15.13 -16.84
C GLU A 87 23.13 -14.16 -16.19
N GLY A 88 23.46 -14.39 -14.93
CA GLY A 88 24.43 -13.59 -14.16
C GLY A 88 23.91 -12.30 -13.55
N PHE A 89 22.80 -11.74 -14.02
CA PHE A 89 22.27 -10.48 -13.49
C PHE A 89 21.55 -10.60 -12.15
N SER A 90 21.10 -11.77 -11.77
CA SER A 90 20.32 -11.99 -10.54
C SER A 90 21.05 -11.54 -9.27
N HIS A 91 22.34 -11.85 -9.16
CA HIS A 91 23.17 -11.44 -8.01
C HIS A 91 23.52 -9.96 -8.06
N LEU A 92 23.73 -9.40 -9.25
CA LEU A 92 24.04 -8.00 -9.42
C LEU A 92 22.84 -7.12 -9.11
N LEU A 93 21.70 -7.42 -9.70
CA LEU A 93 20.46 -6.65 -9.51
C LEU A 93 19.88 -6.87 -8.12
N GLY A 94 19.92 -8.10 -7.63
CA GLY A 94 19.25 -8.50 -6.41
C GLY A 94 17.74 -8.59 -6.60
N TYR A 95 16.99 -8.42 -5.52
CA TYR A 95 15.53 -8.51 -5.53
C TYR A 95 14.89 -7.63 -4.46
N VAL A 96 13.58 -7.41 -4.59
CA VAL A 96 12.79 -6.63 -3.64
C VAL A 96 11.81 -7.52 -2.85
N SER A 97 11.58 -7.14 -1.59
CA SER A 97 10.43 -7.61 -0.81
C SER A 97 9.27 -6.66 -1.06
N TYR A 98 8.11 -7.22 -1.36
CA TYR A 98 6.88 -6.47 -1.57
C TYR A 98 6.26 -5.99 -0.26
N PRO A 99 5.38 -4.98 -0.32
CA PRO A 99 4.54 -4.61 0.82
C PRO A 99 3.82 -5.82 1.40
N LYS A 100 3.69 -5.87 2.73
CA LYS A 100 3.09 -7.01 3.44
C LYS A 100 2.00 -6.55 4.38
N ARG A 101 0.91 -7.33 4.42
CA ARG A 101 -0.23 -7.13 5.31
C ARG A 101 -0.28 -8.20 6.40
N ASP A 102 -0.92 -7.88 7.50
CA ASP A 102 -1.34 -8.85 8.49
C ASP A 102 -2.69 -9.51 8.12
N SER A 103 -3.19 -10.41 8.95
CA SER A 103 -4.48 -11.08 8.75
C SER A 103 -5.69 -10.14 8.85
N SER A 104 -5.53 -8.94 9.38
CA SER A 104 -6.56 -7.90 9.45
C SER A 104 -6.54 -6.94 8.25
N GLY A 105 -5.62 -7.17 7.30
CA GLY A 105 -5.47 -6.34 6.10
C GLY A 105 -4.67 -5.05 6.32
N VAL A 106 -4.10 -4.85 7.50
CA VAL A 106 -3.26 -3.69 7.81
C VAL A 106 -1.83 -3.94 7.32
N PHE A 107 -1.28 -2.99 6.57
CA PHE A 107 0.12 -3.06 6.16
C PHE A 107 1.04 -2.87 7.36
N TRP A 108 1.85 -3.86 7.65
CA TRP A 108 2.96 -3.73 8.59
C TRP A 108 4.29 -3.40 7.88
N GLN A 109 4.39 -3.68 6.60
CA GLN A 109 5.42 -3.19 5.68
C GLN A 109 4.69 -2.61 4.47
N ASP A 110 4.67 -1.29 4.34
CA ASP A 110 3.96 -0.57 3.29
C ASP A 110 4.90 0.00 2.22
N GLU A 111 6.10 -0.57 2.11
CA GLU A 111 7.13 -0.15 1.16
C GLU A 111 7.84 -1.35 0.52
N TYR A 112 8.38 -1.13 -0.69
CA TYR A 112 9.30 -2.08 -1.30
C TYR A 112 10.66 -1.97 -0.61
N VAL A 113 11.24 -3.11 -0.25
CA VAL A 113 12.55 -3.16 0.40
C VAL A 113 13.51 -3.96 -0.46
N GLY A 114 14.55 -3.34 -0.99
CA GLY A 114 15.66 -4.02 -1.67
C GLY A 114 16.39 -4.93 -0.70
N LYS A 115 16.51 -6.20 -1.04
CA LYS A 115 17.12 -7.22 -0.17
C LYS A 115 18.58 -7.45 -0.51
N ASP A 116 18.95 -7.30 -1.77
CA ASP A 116 20.30 -7.56 -2.23
C ASP A 116 20.67 -6.73 -3.46
N GLY A 117 21.93 -6.74 -3.85
CA GLY A 117 22.45 -6.13 -5.07
C GLY A 117 22.17 -4.63 -5.22
N VAL A 118 21.99 -4.20 -6.47
CA VAL A 118 21.64 -2.82 -6.85
C VAL A 118 20.36 -2.34 -6.18
N GLU A 119 19.37 -3.21 -6.06
CA GLU A 119 18.08 -2.91 -5.42
C GLU A 119 18.24 -2.47 -3.97
N LYS A 120 19.18 -3.08 -3.24
CA LYS A 120 19.49 -2.72 -1.85
C LYS A 120 20.37 -1.49 -1.78
N GLN A 121 21.43 -1.45 -2.59
CA GLN A 121 22.43 -0.36 -2.58
C GLN A 121 21.80 1.00 -2.90
N TYR A 122 20.87 1.02 -3.86
CA TYR A 122 20.20 2.24 -4.32
C TYR A 122 18.75 2.33 -3.85
N GLN A 123 18.41 1.68 -2.74
CA GLN A 123 17.07 1.65 -2.18
C GLN A 123 16.42 3.03 -2.11
N THR A 124 17.10 4.02 -1.54
CA THR A 124 16.57 5.37 -1.33
C THR A 124 16.28 6.13 -2.62
N LEU A 125 17.05 5.88 -3.68
CA LEU A 125 16.83 6.51 -4.99
C LEU A 125 15.72 5.81 -5.77
N LEU A 126 15.71 4.48 -5.75
CA LEU A 126 14.77 3.68 -6.53
C LEU A 126 13.36 3.70 -5.95
N GLN A 127 13.19 3.83 -4.65
CA GLN A 127 11.91 3.59 -3.96
C GLN A 127 10.81 4.60 -4.30
N GLY A 128 11.16 5.89 -4.49
CA GLY A 128 10.18 6.97 -4.58
C GLY A 128 9.50 7.26 -3.24
N VAL A 129 8.43 8.04 -3.29
CA VAL A 129 7.64 8.43 -2.12
C VAL A 129 6.20 7.96 -2.33
N LYS A 130 5.68 7.20 -1.39
CA LYS A 130 4.28 6.74 -1.42
C LYS A 130 3.30 7.89 -1.30
N GLY A 131 2.16 7.75 -1.94
CA GLY A 131 1.00 8.61 -1.78
C GLY A 131 0.03 8.07 -0.74
N GLU A 132 -1.06 8.79 -0.53
CA GLU A 132 -2.16 8.42 0.37
C GLU A 132 -3.50 8.78 -0.27
N ARG A 133 -4.43 7.84 -0.27
CA ARG A 133 -5.84 8.09 -0.56
C ARG A 133 -6.72 7.79 0.64
N ILE A 134 -7.78 8.55 0.78
CA ILE A 134 -8.81 8.32 1.78
C ILE A 134 -10.05 7.82 1.06
N ILE A 135 -10.56 6.69 1.51
CA ILE A 135 -11.84 6.16 1.07
C ILE A 135 -12.85 6.27 2.19
N ALA A 136 -14.08 6.68 1.84
CA ALA A 136 -15.23 6.61 2.71
C ALA A 136 -15.99 5.30 2.44
N ILE A 137 -16.20 4.53 3.49
CA ILE A 137 -16.92 3.24 3.41
C ILE A 137 -18.20 3.29 4.20
N ASN A 138 -19.27 2.72 3.64
CA ASN A 138 -20.54 2.59 4.36
C ASN A 138 -20.55 1.36 5.30
N ALA A 139 -21.66 1.19 6.03
CA ALA A 139 -21.83 0.06 6.95
C ALA A 139 -21.81 -1.32 6.26
N LEU A 140 -21.99 -1.38 4.94
CA LEU A 140 -21.89 -2.58 4.10
C LEU A 140 -20.48 -2.79 3.51
N HIS A 141 -19.48 -2.01 3.95
CA HIS A 141 -18.09 -2.00 3.45
C HIS A 141 -17.97 -1.62 1.97
N GLN A 142 -18.96 -0.90 1.41
CA GLN A 142 -18.89 -0.38 0.04
C GLN A 142 -18.25 1.00 0.04
N VAL A 143 -17.41 1.28 -0.97
CA VAL A 143 -16.80 2.60 -1.15
C VAL A 143 -17.84 3.59 -1.65
N GLU A 144 -18.10 4.64 -0.88
CA GLU A 144 -19.02 5.73 -1.25
C GLU A 144 -18.30 6.92 -1.87
N ALA A 145 -17.09 7.19 -1.39
CA ALA A 145 -16.28 8.27 -1.92
C ALA A 145 -14.79 7.92 -1.82
N GLU A 146 -14.02 8.44 -2.74
CA GLU A 146 -12.57 8.29 -2.78
C GLU A 146 -11.92 9.64 -3.08
N ASN A 147 -10.88 9.99 -2.34
CA ASN A 147 -10.10 11.19 -2.57
C ASN A 147 -8.60 10.91 -2.38
N VAL A 148 -7.79 11.30 -3.35
CA VAL A 148 -6.33 11.24 -3.25
C VAL A 148 -5.85 12.48 -2.50
N VAL A 149 -5.22 12.26 -1.35
CA VAL A 149 -4.70 13.33 -0.50
C VAL A 149 -3.26 13.67 -0.87
N ILE A 150 -2.46 12.64 -1.14
CA ILE A 150 -1.05 12.76 -1.52
C ILE A 150 -0.82 11.88 -2.74
N TYR A 151 -0.34 12.48 -3.83
CA TYR A 151 0.04 11.73 -5.03
C TYR A 151 1.41 11.08 -4.81
N PRO A 152 1.60 9.81 -5.26
CA PRO A 152 2.90 9.16 -5.17
C PRO A 152 3.91 9.82 -6.11
N ALA A 153 5.14 9.99 -5.64
CA ALA A 153 6.27 10.41 -6.46
C ALA A 153 7.13 9.20 -6.82
N HIS A 154 7.33 8.96 -8.12
CA HIS A 154 8.09 7.81 -8.60
C HIS A 154 9.57 7.90 -8.22
N GLY A 155 10.21 6.72 -8.08
CA GLY A 155 11.64 6.63 -7.82
C GLY A 155 12.49 7.08 -9.03
N ALA A 156 13.72 7.44 -8.77
CA ALA A 156 14.67 7.83 -9.80
C ALA A 156 15.17 6.61 -10.58
N ASN A 157 15.33 6.76 -11.90
CA ASN A 157 15.90 5.74 -12.75
C ASN A 157 17.42 5.71 -12.60
N ILE A 158 18.02 4.53 -12.72
CA ILE A 158 19.46 4.32 -12.59
C ILE A 158 19.97 3.64 -13.85
N THR A 159 21.09 4.15 -14.39
CA THR A 159 21.82 3.52 -15.49
C THR A 159 23.12 2.95 -14.96
N LEU A 160 23.34 1.66 -15.20
CA LEU A 160 24.56 0.96 -14.82
C LEU A 160 25.59 1.03 -15.97
N SER A 161 26.87 0.98 -15.62
CA SER A 161 27.97 1.00 -16.60
C SER A 161 28.19 -0.33 -17.32
N ILE A 162 27.43 -1.36 -16.99
CA ILE A 162 27.48 -2.69 -17.62
C ILE A 162 26.78 -2.69 -18.97
N ASP A 163 27.04 -3.73 -19.76
CA ASP A 163 26.42 -3.99 -21.04
C ASP A 163 25.76 -5.36 -20.99
N LYS A 164 24.44 -5.40 -21.24
CA LYS A 164 23.64 -6.63 -21.21
C LYS A 164 24.00 -7.60 -22.35
N GLY A 165 24.48 -7.07 -23.47
CA GLY A 165 24.83 -7.87 -24.65
C GLY A 165 26.19 -8.55 -24.56
N VAL A 166 27.03 -8.19 -23.60
CA VAL A 166 28.35 -8.78 -23.37
C VAL A 166 28.20 -9.84 -22.28
N GLN A 167 28.02 -11.08 -22.68
CA GLN A 167 28.03 -12.27 -21.83
C GLN A 167 29.32 -13.03 -22.06
#